data_2092cd19c42b3e8b9cfe5e2af0b2a94f
#
_entry.id   2092cd19c42b3e8b9cfe5e2af0b2a94f
#
_cell.length_a   1.000
_cell.length_b   1.000
_cell.length_c   1.000
_cell.angle_alpha   90.00
_cell.angle_beta   90.00
_cell.angle_gamma   90.00
#
_symmetry.space_group_name_H-M   'P 1'
#
loop_
_entity.id
_entity.type
_entity.pdbx_description
1 polymer ?
#
loop_
_entity_poly.entity_id
_entity_poly.type
_entity_poly.pdbx_seq_one_letter_code
_entity_poly.pdbx_strand_id
1 'polypeptide(L)'
;MPDLEPLFELKENLYKETCPVVLESGALEQVLVPAAVPEQEDAPPLPPETRNVVRMTFRNIDSRAVTALFIDLHVFDKVNNETEVIRDRRYLVPVAGRDETFGGEEEIPVGAAANSFSVAIKKVEFEGEDVWNGSASLLFDAIPARQPLESAFPEAEALPEQYRHDFSAEPAGKPDRAEAGFGPETYKDLWLCACGEINRADEEKCFACGAAYEPQRALFDDREKLQENLEAYEKAEAEKAEQARLEAERRAAEEKAAAE
;
A
#
# COMPACT_ATOMS: atom_id res chain seq x y z
N MET A 1 6.48 22.33 -16.25
CA MET A 1 7.48 21.65 -17.09
C MET A 1 6.82 20.40 -17.61
N PRO A 2 7.07 19.93 -18.84
CA PRO A 2 6.55 18.61 -19.22
C PRO A 2 7.20 17.58 -18.30
N ASP A 3 6.39 16.78 -17.64
CA ASP A 3 6.85 15.62 -16.90
C ASP A 3 7.51 14.69 -17.90
N LEU A 4 8.81 14.46 -17.75
CA LEU A 4 9.54 13.48 -18.55
C LEU A 4 9.03 12.10 -18.11
N GLU A 5 8.63 11.27 -19.06
CA GLU A 5 8.25 9.89 -18.75
C GLU A 5 9.45 9.16 -18.11
N PRO A 6 9.22 8.36 -17.07
CA PRO A 6 10.31 7.59 -16.44
C PRO A 6 10.91 6.60 -17.46
N LEU A 7 12.22 6.44 -17.44
CA LEU A 7 12.93 5.43 -18.23
C LEU A 7 12.61 4.01 -17.78
N PHE A 8 12.35 3.85 -16.49
CA PHE A 8 11.96 2.59 -15.85
C PHE A 8 11.12 2.88 -14.60
N GLU A 9 10.10 2.07 -14.36
CA GLU A 9 9.23 2.20 -13.21
C GLU A 9 8.94 0.82 -12.61
N LEU A 10 9.08 0.73 -11.28
CA LEU A 10 8.59 -0.39 -10.49
C LEU A 10 7.12 -0.15 -10.17
N LYS A 11 6.24 -1.00 -10.73
CA LYS A 11 4.78 -0.87 -10.62
C LYS A 11 4.17 -1.70 -9.50
N GLU A 12 4.97 -2.53 -8.86
CA GLU A 12 4.53 -3.49 -7.86
C GLU A 12 5.28 -3.27 -6.56
N ASN A 13 4.59 -3.45 -5.44
CA ASN A 13 5.23 -3.45 -4.14
C ASN A 13 6.20 -4.62 -4.05
N LEU A 14 7.46 -4.34 -3.76
CA LEU A 14 8.48 -5.36 -3.60
C LEU A 14 8.77 -5.62 -2.13
N TYR A 15 8.81 -6.89 -1.77
CA TYR A 15 9.03 -7.33 -0.41
C TYR A 15 10.05 -8.48 -0.34
N LYS A 16 10.85 -8.45 0.70
CA LYS A 16 11.74 -9.54 1.09
C LYS A 16 11.34 -10.08 2.45
N GLU A 17 11.23 -11.39 2.55
CA GLU A 17 10.87 -12.07 3.81
C GLU A 17 11.68 -11.57 5.00
N THR A 18 11.03 -11.34 6.11
CA THR A 18 11.53 -10.74 7.36
C THR A 18 11.88 -9.25 7.31
N CYS A 19 11.85 -8.60 6.12
CA CYS A 19 12.18 -7.20 6.00
C CYS A 19 11.13 -6.32 6.71
N PRO A 20 11.53 -5.35 7.55
CA PRO A 20 10.58 -4.47 8.23
C PRO A 20 10.01 -3.37 7.31
N VAL A 21 10.49 -3.28 6.08
CA VAL A 21 10.02 -2.28 5.11
C VAL A 21 9.67 -2.92 3.77
N VAL A 22 8.70 -2.32 3.09
CA VAL A 22 8.29 -2.64 1.71
C VAL A 22 8.79 -1.53 0.80
N LEU A 23 9.32 -1.87 -0.38
CA LEU A 23 9.54 -0.91 -1.46
C LEU A 23 8.22 -0.75 -2.22
N GLU A 24 7.55 0.39 -2.05
CA GLU A 24 6.24 0.66 -2.66
C GLU A 24 6.34 1.10 -4.12
N SER A 25 7.33 1.92 -4.41
CA SER A 25 7.56 2.42 -5.77
C SER A 25 9.01 2.74 -5.99
N GLY A 26 9.41 2.75 -7.25
CA GLY A 26 10.73 3.20 -7.65
C GLY A 26 10.72 3.59 -9.11
N ALA A 27 11.39 4.68 -9.45
CA ALA A 27 11.51 5.16 -10.81
C ALA A 27 12.95 5.55 -11.15
N LEU A 28 13.37 5.26 -12.37
CA LEU A 28 14.54 5.81 -13.00
C LEU A 28 14.08 6.92 -13.94
N GLU A 29 14.47 8.14 -13.67
CA GLU A 29 14.00 9.33 -14.36
C GLU A 29 15.16 10.14 -14.93
N GLN A 30 14.87 10.93 -15.97
CA GLN A 30 15.76 12.00 -16.41
C GLN A 30 15.34 13.33 -15.80
N VAL A 31 16.23 14.00 -15.11
CA VAL A 31 15.99 15.32 -14.55
C VAL A 31 16.84 16.37 -15.27
N LEU A 32 16.24 17.52 -15.52
CA LEU A 32 16.96 18.68 -16.04
C LEU A 32 17.68 19.38 -14.88
N VAL A 33 19.00 19.38 -14.95
CA VAL A 33 19.81 20.17 -14.01
C VAL A 33 19.92 21.58 -14.56
N PRO A 34 19.52 22.62 -13.82
CA PRO A 34 19.73 24.01 -14.24
C PRO A 34 21.18 24.25 -14.57
N ALA A 35 21.42 25.00 -15.62
CA ALA A 35 22.80 25.43 -15.97
C ALA A 35 23.49 26.07 -14.76
N ALA A 36 24.68 25.61 -14.44
CA ALA A 36 25.49 26.27 -13.42
C ALA A 36 25.74 27.74 -13.84
N VAL A 37 25.52 28.66 -12.91
CA VAL A 37 25.88 30.08 -13.14
C VAL A 37 27.40 30.14 -13.27
N PRO A 38 27.93 30.63 -14.41
CA PRO A 38 29.35 30.69 -14.55
C PRO A 38 29.97 31.59 -13.45
N GLU A 39 31.08 31.17 -12.88
CA GLU A 39 31.81 31.97 -11.88
C GLU A 39 32.37 33.30 -12.47
N GLN A 40 32.49 33.39 -13.79
CA GLN A 40 32.89 34.58 -14.51
C GLN A 40 31.68 35.31 -15.10
N GLU A 41 31.52 36.58 -14.78
CA GLU A 41 30.40 37.45 -15.15
C GLU A 41 30.15 37.54 -16.67
N ASP A 42 31.15 37.31 -17.51
CA ASP A 42 31.09 37.40 -18.98
C ASP A 42 31.03 36.03 -19.69
N ALA A 43 30.96 34.92 -18.97
CA ALA A 43 30.90 33.61 -19.61
C ALA A 43 29.46 33.27 -20.07
N PRO A 44 29.29 32.71 -21.28
CA PRO A 44 27.94 32.31 -21.75
C PRO A 44 27.36 31.25 -20.82
N PRO A 45 26.03 31.28 -20.57
CA PRO A 45 25.40 30.29 -19.76
C PRO A 45 25.62 28.88 -20.33
N LEU A 46 25.99 27.92 -19.48
CA LEU A 46 26.11 26.53 -19.88
C LEU A 46 24.74 25.99 -20.30
N PRO A 47 24.66 25.10 -21.30
CA PRO A 47 23.39 24.46 -21.63
C PRO A 47 22.89 23.64 -20.45
N PRO A 48 21.56 23.52 -20.29
CA PRO A 48 21.01 22.63 -19.28
C PRO A 48 21.48 21.19 -19.54
N GLU A 49 21.85 20.49 -18.48
CA GLU A 49 22.35 19.12 -18.54
C GLU A 49 21.25 18.16 -18.05
N THR A 50 21.09 17.03 -18.72
CA THR A 50 20.20 15.97 -18.25
C THR A 50 20.96 14.96 -17.41
N ARG A 51 20.41 14.59 -16.28
CA ARG A 51 20.97 13.58 -15.38
C ARG A 51 19.94 12.50 -15.09
N ASN A 52 20.39 11.24 -15.11
CA ASN A 52 19.55 10.14 -14.65
C ASN A 52 19.58 10.06 -13.12
N VAL A 53 18.41 9.89 -12.52
CA VAL A 53 18.26 9.71 -11.08
C VAL A 53 17.33 8.55 -10.79
N VAL A 54 17.58 7.84 -9.69
CA VAL A 54 16.66 6.86 -9.13
C VAL A 54 15.99 7.48 -7.91
N ARG A 55 14.66 7.39 -7.85
CA ARG A 55 13.84 7.71 -6.67
C ARG A 55 13.13 6.46 -6.21
N MET A 56 13.01 6.26 -4.91
CA MET A 56 12.33 5.10 -4.33
C MET A 56 11.55 5.51 -3.09
N THR A 57 10.32 5.00 -2.97
CA THR A 57 9.48 5.19 -1.81
C THR A 57 9.36 3.86 -1.06
N PHE A 58 9.68 3.91 0.21
CA PHE A 58 9.58 2.78 1.13
C PHE A 58 8.45 3.02 2.12
N ARG A 59 7.83 1.94 2.62
CA ARG A 59 6.85 1.98 3.71
C ARG A 59 7.30 1.10 4.86
N ASN A 60 7.23 1.64 6.07
CA ASN A 60 7.47 0.87 7.29
C ASN A 60 6.27 -0.04 7.60
N ILE A 61 6.50 -1.36 7.65
CA ILE A 61 5.49 -2.35 8.03
C ILE A 61 5.76 -2.98 9.41
N ASP A 62 6.74 -2.47 10.15
CA ASP A 62 7.10 -2.90 11.51
C ASP A 62 6.44 -1.98 12.55
N SER A 63 6.18 -2.49 13.74
CA SER A 63 5.64 -1.70 14.86
C SER A 63 6.62 -0.66 15.39
N ARG A 64 7.93 -0.86 15.18
CA ARG A 64 8.99 0.06 15.58
C ARG A 64 9.16 1.15 14.53
N ALA A 65 9.47 2.36 14.99
CA ALA A 65 9.72 3.48 14.09
C ALA A 65 11.10 3.38 13.43
N VAL A 66 11.17 3.53 12.11
CA VAL A 66 12.41 3.51 11.32
C VAL A 66 13.10 4.87 11.38
N THR A 67 14.42 4.88 11.62
CA THR A 67 15.25 6.09 11.67
C THR A 67 16.30 6.15 10.56
N ALA A 68 16.71 5.00 10.02
CA ALA A 68 17.56 4.93 8.84
C ALA A 68 17.38 3.63 8.07
N LEU A 69 17.59 3.71 6.77
CA LEU A 69 17.60 2.58 5.84
C LEU A 69 18.92 2.57 5.07
N PHE A 70 19.55 1.40 4.95
CA PHE A 70 20.76 1.20 4.16
C PHE A 70 20.50 0.23 3.02
N ILE A 71 20.83 0.64 1.82
CA ILE A 71 20.62 -0.16 0.61
C ILE A 71 21.89 -0.29 -0.22
N ASP A 72 21.95 -1.36 -1.01
CA ASP A 72 22.79 -1.44 -2.21
C ASP A 72 21.88 -1.25 -3.42
N LEU A 73 22.21 -0.30 -4.30
CA LEU A 73 21.49 -0.05 -5.55
C LEU A 73 22.34 -0.57 -6.72
N HIS A 74 21.79 -1.49 -7.49
CA HIS A 74 22.41 -2.06 -8.68
C HIS A 74 21.74 -1.48 -9.93
N VAL A 75 22.52 -0.93 -10.84
CA VAL A 75 22.05 -0.23 -12.03
C VAL A 75 22.44 -1.03 -13.27
N PHE A 76 21.50 -1.20 -14.20
CA PHE A 76 21.67 -2.01 -15.38
C PHE A 76 21.45 -1.19 -16.66
N ASP A 77 22.16 -1.57 -17.73
CA ASP A 77 21.98 -1.02 -19.07
C ASP A 77 20.82 -1.69 -19.83
N LYS A 78 20.59 -1.27 -21.09
CA LYS A 78 19.53 -1.80 -21.97
C LYS A 78 19.66 -3.28 -22.31
N VAL A 79 20.83 -3.88 -22.12
CA VAL A 79 21.10 -5.31 -22.38
C VAL A 79 21.31 -6.09 -21.07
N ASN A 80 20.88 -5.48 -19.96
CA ASN A 80 20.89 -6.06 -18.61
C ASN A 80 22.30 -6.37 -18.06
N ASN A 81 23.33 -5.62 -18.48
CA ASN A 81 24.61 -5.66 -17.80
C ASN A 81 24.60 -4.70 -16.63
N GLU A 82 25.14 -5.14 -15.48
CA GLU A 82 25.34 -4.27 -14.33
C GLU A 82 26.44 -3.22 -14.66
N THR A 83 26.06 -1.97 -14.68
CA THR A 83 26.97 -0.86 -15.04
C THR A 83 27.49 -0.13 -13.83
N GLU A 84 26.76 -0.14 -12.72
CA GLU A 84 27.08 0.58 -11.50
C GLU A 84 26.49 -0.13 -10.28
N VAL A 85 27.19 -0.08 -9.15
CA VAL A 85 26.68 -0.48 -7.84
C VAL A 85 26.98 0.60 -6.82
N ILE A 86 25.92 1.23 -6.32
CA ILE A 86 26.00 2.21 -5.22
C ILE A 86 25.76 1.43 -3.92
N ARG A 87 26.84 1.26 -3.12
CA ARG A 87 26.80 0.44 -1.91
C ARG A 87 26.54 1.27 -0.66
N ASP A 88 25.89 0.64 0.31
CA ASP A 88 25.64 1.17 1.66
C ASP A 88 25.04 2.60 1.63
N ARG A 89 24.19 2.86 0.62
CA ARG A 89 23.48 4.13 0.53
C ARG A 89 22.55 4.26 1.72
N ARG A 90 22.77 5.29 2.52
CA ARG A 90 21.97 5.57 3.71
C ARG A 90 20.88 6.57 3.39
N TYR A 91 19.64 6.20 3.64
CA TYR A 91 18.51 7.11 3.76
C TYR A 91 18.39 7.54 5.21
N LEU A 92 18.46 8.85 5.47
CA LEU A 92 18.10 9.43 6.75
C LEU A 92 16.59 9.63 6.74
N VAL A 93 15.91 8.93 7.62
CA VAL A 93 14.46 8.98 7.72
C VAL A 93 14.10 9.92 8.87
N PRO A 94 13.29 10.98 8.66
CA PRO A 94 12.58 11.58 9.76
C PRO A 94 11.73 10.45 10.33
N VAL A 95 11.86 10.15 11.62
CA VAL A 95 11.28 8.98 12.29
C VAL A 95 9.98 8.53 11.62
N ALA A 96 10.02 7.40 10.90
CA ALA A 96 8.86 6.87 10.18
C ALA A 96 8.21 5.76 11.04
N GLY A 97 7.05 6.07 11.60
CA GLY A 97 6.21 5.13 12.32
C GLY A 97 5.61 4.06 11.41
N ARG A 98 4.85 3.14 11.99
CA ARG A 98 4.13 2.10 11.24
C ARG A 98 3.23 2.73 10.17
N ASP A 99 3.23 2.15 8.96
CA ASP A 99 2.45 2.58 7.80
C ASP A 99 2.86 3.96 7.24
N GLU A 100 3.95 4.54 7.70
CA GLU A 100 4.48 5.77 7.13
C GLU A 100 5.47 5.49 5.99
N THR A 101 5.39 6.34 4.96
CA THR A 101 6.25 6.25 3.78
C THR A 101 7.41 7.24 3.88
N PHE A 102 8.53 6.90 3.26
CA PHE A 102 9.75 7.73 3.25
C PHE A 102 10.59 7.46 2.00
N GLY A 103 11.55 8.34 1.73
CA GLY A 103 12.55 8.19 0.67
C GLY A 103 12.18 8.78 -0.69
N GLY A 104 10.90 9.03 -0.98
CA GLY A 104 10.42 9.46 -2.30
C GLY A 104 11.02 10.77 -2.84
N GLU A 105 11.45 11.66 -1.94
CA GLU A 105 12.06 12.93 -2.31
C GLU A 105 13.58 12.83 -2.56
N GLU A 106 14.20 11.68 -2.23
CA GLU A 106 15.62 11.51 -2.34
C GLU A 106 16.04 11.07 -3.73
N GLU A 107 16.90 11.86 -4.38
CA GLU A 107 17.47 11.56 -5.69
C GLU A 107 18.81 10.84 -5.55
N ILE A 108 18.94 9.67 -6.19
CA ILE A 108 20.20 8.97 -6.33
C ILE A 108 20.70 9.14 -7.76
N PRO A 109 21.73 9.98 -8.01
CA PRO A 109 22.30 10.12 -9.34
C PRO A 109 22.91 8.80 -9.81
N VAL A 110 22.67 8.46 -11.09
CA VAL A 110 23.20 7.24 -11.73
C VAL A 110 23.75 7.58 -13.11
N GLY A 111 24.56 6.66 -13.66
CA GLY A 111 25.20 6.84 -14.96
C GLY A 111 24.22 7.03 -16.11
N ALA A 112 24.64 7.74 -17.17
CA ALA A 112 23.81 8.03 -18.35
C ALA A 112 23.37 6.76 -19.12
N ALA A 113 24.06 5.63 -18.95
CA ALA A 113 23.70 4.35 -19.57
C ALA A 113 22.62 3.58 -18.80
N ALA A 114 22.18 4.07 -17.64
CA ALA A 114 21.17 3.44 -16.81
C ALA A 114 19.85 3.26 -17.57
N ASN A 115 19.27 2.05 -17.49
CA ASN A 115 17.99 1.71 -18.09
C ASN A 115 17.03 1.03 -17.12
N SER A 116 17.55 0.36 -16.09
CA SER A 116 16.80 -0.25 -15.01
C SER A 116 17.65 -0.34 -13.75
N PHE A 117 17.02 -0.67 -12.64
CA PHE A 117 17.73 -0.88 -11.37
C PHE A 117 17.11 -2.00 -10.55
N SER A 118 17.88 -2.50 -9.60
CA SER A 118 17.44 -3.39 -8.53
C SER A 118 18.05 -2.92 -7.22
N VAL A 119 17.42 -3.27 -6.10
CA VAL A 119 17.84 -2.82 -4.78
C VAL A 119 17.94 -3.99 -3.80
N ALA A 120 18.93 -3.95 -2.90
CA ALA A 120 19.03 -4.82 -1.76
C ALA A 120 18.96 -3.99 -0.48
N ILE A 121 18.02 -4.28 0.43
CA ILE A 121 17.98 -3.68 1.76
C ILE A 121 18.98 -4.43 2.63
N LYS A 122 19.98 -3.70 3.11
CA LYS A 122 21.09 -4.24 3.90
C LYS A 122 20.81 -4.15 5.39
N LYS A 123 20.22 -3.03 5.82
CA LYS A 123 20.06 -2.72 7.23
C LYS A 123 18.93 -1.72 7.42
N VAL A 124 18.15 -1.91 8.48
CA VAL A 124 17.17 -0.93 8.96
C VAL A 124 17.48 -0.62 10.42
N GLU A 125 17.61 0.66 10.73
CA GLU A 125 17.78 1.15 12.10
C GLU A 125 16.43 1.66 12.61
N PHE A 126 16.13 1.34 13.87
CA PHE A 126 14.90 1.76 14.53
C PHE A 126 15.22 2.76 15.65
N GLU A 127 14.20 3.46 16.08
CA GLU A 127 14.28 4.23 17.32
C GLU A 127 14.57 3.31 18.51
N GLY A 128 15.51 3.70 19.39
CA GLY A 128 15.92 2.88 20.54
C GLY A 128 17.08 1.91 20.26
N GLU A 129 17.86 2.15 19.20
CA GLU A 129 19.10 1.43 18.84
C GLU A 129 18.91 -0.02 18.33
N ASP A 130 17.68 -0.49 18.15
CA ASP A 130 17.40 -1.77 17.51
C ASP A 130 17.78 -1.74 16.03
N VAL A 131 18.25 -2.88 15.51
CA VAL A 131 18.71 -3.01 14.14
C VAL A 131 18.21 -4.31 13.52
N TRP A 132 17.62 -4.21 12.33
CA TRP A 132 17.41 -5.35 11.45
C TRP A 132 18.54 -5.40 10.41
N ASN A 133 19.12 -6.59 10.20
CA ASN A 133 20.13 -6.82 9.18
C ASN A 133 19.61 -7.77 8.12
N GLY A 134 19.59 -7.28 6.87
CA GLY A 134 19.22 -8.07 5.72
C GLY A 134 20.37 -8.91 5.15
N SER A 135 20.04 -9.85 4.27
CA SER A 135 21.04 -10.54 3.46
C SER A 135 21.35 -9.70 2.20
N ALA A 136 22.55 -9.91 1.61
CA ALA A 136 22.97 -9.25 0.38
C ALA A 136 22.20 -9.72 -0.89
N SER A 137 21.15 -10.52 -0.75
CA SER A 137 20.33 -11.00 -1.86
C SER A 137 19.55 -9.85 -2.49
N LEU A 138 19.69 -9.67 -3.78
CA LEU A 138 19.03 -8.64 -4.60
C LEU A 138 17.55 -8.92 -4.89
N LEU A 139 17.05 -10.10 -4.52
CA LEU A 139 15.71 -10.50 -4.92
C LEU A 139 14.67 -9.98 -3.93
N PHE A 140 14.01 -8.90 -4.33
CA PHE A 140 12.68 -8.56 -3.86
C PHE A 140 11.66 -9.27 -4.74
N ASP A 141 10.75 -9.98 -4.11
CA ASP A 141 9.61 -10.54 -4.82
C ASP A 141 8.46 -9.54 -4.79
N ALA A 142 7.75 -9.42 -5.90
CA ALA A 142 6.53 -8.63 -5.94
C ALA A 142 5.48 -9.21 -4.99
N ILE A 143 4.88 -8.36 -4.18
CA ILE A 143 3.68 -8.74 -3.42
C ILE A 143 2.57 -8.95 -4.45
N PRO A 144 1.86 -10.10 -4.45
CA PRO A 144 0.82 -10.36 -5.42
C PRO A 144 -0.20 -9.24 -5.52
N ALA A 145 -0.64 -8.94 -6.73
CA ALA A 145 -1.73 -8.00 -6.95
C ALA A 145 -2.98 -8.51 -6.22
N ARG A 146 -3.56 -7.64 -5.40
CA ARG A 146 -4.69 -7.99 -4.57
C ARG A 146 -5.94 -8.21 -5.41
N GLN A 147 -6.69 -9.26 -5.11
CA GLN A 147 -7.96 -9.54 -5.76
C GLN A 147 -9.05 -8.61 -5.18
N PRO A 148 -9.63 -7.69 -5.98
CA PRO A 148 -10.79 -6.92 -5.56
C PRO A 148 -11.95 -7.84 -5.19
N LEU A 149 -12.78 -7.46 -4.21
CA LEU A 149 -13.92 -8.27 -3.77
C LEU A 149 -14.88 -8.58 -4.92
N GLU A 150 -15.13 -7.62 -5.79
CA GLU A 150 -16.02 -7.79 -6.96
C GLU A 150 -15.51 -8.90 -7.89
N SER A 151 -14.19 -9.00 -8.05
CA SER A 151 -13.57 -10.05 -8.86
C SER A 151 -13.54 -11.41 -8.16
N ALA A 152 -13.60 -11.43 -6.83
CA ALA A 152 -13.63 -12.65 -6.05
C ALA A 152 -15.02 -13.34 -6.07
N PHE A 153 -16.10 -12.57 -6.30
CA PHE A 153 -17.49 -13.05 -6.33
C PHE A 153 -18.17 -12.76 -7.68
N PRO A 154 -17.65 -13.27 -8.81
CA PRO A 154 -18.10 -12.86 -10.14
C PRO A 154 -19.54 -13.26 -10.48
N GLU A 155 -20.10 -14.26 -9.81
CA GLU A 155 -21.45 -14.78 -10.06
C GLU A 155 -22.49 -14.29 -9.04
N ALA A 156 -22.09 -13.42 -8.10
CA ALA A 156 -22.96 -13.02 -6.99
C ALA A 156 -22.71 -11.55 -6.60
N GLU A 157 -23.31 -10.62 -7.35
CA GLU A 157 -23.11 -9.17 -7.22
C GLU A 157 -23.38 -8.61 -5.80
N ALA A 158 -24.23 -9.26 -5.02
CA ALA A 158 -24.56 -8.81 -3.66
C ALA A 158 -23.59 -9.32 -2.58
N LEU A 159 -22.79 -10.35 -2.84
CA LEU A 159 -21.90 -10.92 -1.83
C LEU A 159 -20.72 -9.99 -1.46
N PRO A 160 -20.12 -9.19 -2.35
CA PRO A 160 -19.14 -8.17 -1.95
C PRO A 160 -19.69 -7.20 -0.91
N GLU A 161 -20.90 -6.69 -1.10
CA GLU A 161 -21.54 -5.78 -0.15
C GLU A 161 -21.87 -6.47 1.18
N GLN A 162 -22.37 -7.73 1.12
CA GLN A 162 -22.60 -8.50 2.34
C GLN A 162 -21.29 -8.75 3.11
N TYR A 163 -20.22 -9.10 2.40
CA TYR A 163 -18.91 -9.25 3.03
C TYR A 163 -18.44 -7.94 3.69
N ARG A 164 -18.58 -6.78 3.03
CA ARG A 164 -18.27 -5.47 3.63
C ARG A 164 -19.09 -5.20 4.87
N HIS A 165 -20.39 -5.48 4.81
CA HIS A 165 -21.29 -5.33 5.95
C HIS A 165 -20.83 -6.18 7.15
N ASP A 166 -20.58 -7.45 6.94
CA ASP A 166 -20.19 -8.38 8.01
C ASP A 166 -18.78 -8.07 8.54
N PHE A 167 -17.86 -7.66 7.66
CA PHE A 167 -16.51 -7.22 8.01
C PHE A 167 -16.52 -5.95 8.88
N SER A 168 -17.40 -4.99 8.60
CA SER A 168 -17.51 -3.73 9.33
C SER A 168 -18.17 -3.86 10.70
N ALA A 169 -18.78 -5.01 11.01
CA ALA A 169 -19.44 -5.24 12.30
C ALA A 169 -18.44 -5.33 13.48
N GLU A 170 -17.14 -5.46 13.23
CA GLU A 170 -16.10 -5.38 14.25
C GLU A 170 -15.32 -4.06 14.13
N PRO A 171 -15.75 -2.98 14.78
CA PRO A 171 -15.10 -1.68 14.66
C PRO A 171 -13.81 -1.66 15.46
N ALA A 172 -12.69 -1.60 14.74
CA ALA A 172 -11.42 -1.26 15.35
C ALA A 172 -10.55 -0.61 14.28
N GLY A 173 -9.84 0.45 14.61
CA GLY A 173 -8.88 1.08 13.73
C GLY A 173 -9.33 2.40 13.10
N LYS A 174 -8.72 2.76 11.99
CA LYS A 174 -8.96 4.02 11.28
C LYS A 174 -10.28 3.92 10.49
N PRO A 175 -11.30 4.75 10.75
CA PRO A 175 -12.62 4.65 10.12
C PRO A 175 -12.60 4.69 8.58
N ASP A 176 -11.67 5.41 8.00
CA ASP A 176 -11.45 5.57 6.56
C ASP A 176 -10.86 4.33 5.88
N ARG A 177 -10.31 3.38 6.65
CA ARG A 177 -9.75 2.12 6.18
C ARG A 177 -10.49 0.88 6.72
N ALA A 178 -11.61 1.07 7.37
CA ALA A 178 -12.39 -0.04 7.94
C ALA A 178 -13.15 -0.85 6.86
N GLU A 179 -13.30 -0.31 5.66
CA GLU A 179 -14.06 -0.96 4.59
C GLU A 179 -13.21 -2.02 3.87
N ALA A 180 -13.82 -3.20 3.65
CA ALA A 180 -13.19 -4.26 2.89
C ALA A 180 -13.25 -3.98 1.39
N GLY A 181 -12.09 -3.94 0.74
CA GLY A 181 -11.97 -3.77 -0.72
C GLY A 181 -11.39 -5.00 -1.42
N PHE A 182 -10.83 -5.96 -0.67
CA PHE A 182 -10.05 -7.05 -1.21
C PHE A 182 -10.32 -8.38 -0.51
N GLY A 183 -9.97 -9.48 -1.17
CA GLY A 183 -9.85 -10.77 -0.49
C GLY A 183 -8.68 -10.77 0.50
N PRO A 184 -8.84 -11.32 1.71
CA PRO A 184 -7.73 -11.50 2.65
C PRO A 184 -6.83 -12.65 2.16
N GLU A 185 -5.49 -12.43 2.19
CA GLU A 185 -4.52 -13.39 1.67
C GLU A 185 -3.30 -13.49 2.58
N THR A 186 -2.53 -14.57 2.46
CA THR A 186 -1.19 -14.70 3.06
C THR A 186 -0.12 -14.67 1.96
N TYR A 187 1.00 -14.04 2.26
CA TYR A 187 2.15 -14.00 1.37
C TYR A 187 3.44 -14.05 2.18
N LYS A 188 4.17 -15.15 2.11
CA LYS A 188 5.38 -15.39 2.92
C LYS A 188 5.08 -15.22 4.42
N ASP A 189 5.81 -14.35 5.09
CA ASP A 189 5.62 -13.94 6.48
C ASP A 189 4.75 -12.69 6.66
N LEU A 190 3.88 -12.43 5.68
CA LEU A 190 2.87 -11.38 5.70
C LEU A 190 1.46 -11.95 5.61
N TRP A 191 0.49 -11.18 6.06
CA TRP A 191 -0.88 -11.34 5.67
C TRP A 191 -1.49 -10.00 5.23
N LEU A 192 -2.35 -10.09 4.23
CA LEU A 192 -2.96 -8.95 3.56
C LEU A 192 -4.40 -8.85 4.03
N CYS A 193 -4.72 -7.78 4.72
CA CYS A 193 -6.06 -7.56 5.26
C CYS A 193 -7.05 -7.18 4.16
N ALA A 194 -8.32 -7.54 4.32
CA ALA A 194 -9.38 -7.13 3.41
C ALA A 194 -9.50 -5.60 3.25
N CYS A 195 -9.09 -4.81 4.26
CA CYS A 195 -9.09 -3.34 4.18
C CYS A 195 -7.95 -2.74 3.33
N GLY A 196 -7.01 -3.56 2.84
CA GLY A 196 -5.88 -3.09 2.05
C GLY A 196 -4.54 -3.05 2.78
N GLU A 197 -4.51 -3.22 4.10
CA GLU A 197 -3.29 -3.14 4.89
C GLU A 197 -2.44 -4.41 4.78
N ILE A 198 -1.11 -4.21 4.82
CA ILE A 198 -0.11 -5.29 4.90
C ILE A 198 0.28 -5.46 6.36
N ASN A 199 0.17 -6.66 6.87
CA ASN A 199 0.50 -7.00 8.25
C ASN A 199 1.55 -8.11 8.29
N ARG A 200 2.34 -8.16 9.35
CA ARG A 200 3.29 -9.25 9.57
C ARG A 200 2.57 -10.48 10.10
N ALA A 201 3.10 -11.67 9.84
CA ALA A 201 2.48 -12.93 10.26
C ALA A 201 2.37 -13.10 11.80
N ASP A 202 3.20 -12.39 12.57
CA ASP A 202 3.17 -12.38 14.02
C ASP A 202 2.13 -11.40 14.62
N GLU A 203 1.45 -10.62 13.80
CA GLU A 203 0.38 -9.71 14.21
C GLU A 203 -0.97 -10.42 14.14
N GLU A 204 -1.65 -10.52 15.28
CA GLU A 204 -2.97 -11.17 15.36
C GLU A 204 -4.10 -10.34 14.74
N LYS A 205 -3.93 -9.01 14.68
CA LYS A 205 -4.92 -8.05 14.20
C LYS A 205 -4.32 -7.06 13.23
N CYS A 206 -5.13 -6.64 12.27
CA CYS A 206 -4.76 -5.60 11.32
C CYS A 206 -4.47 -4.29 12.02
N PHE A 207 -3.33 -3.71 11.74
CA PHE A 207 -2.91 -2.42 12.28
C PHE A 207 -3.89 -1.28 11.90
N ALA A 208 -4.43 -1.31 10.68
CA ALA A 208 -5.30 -0.24 10.19
C ALA A 208 -6.75 -0.37 10.67
N CYS A 209 -7.37 -1.56 10.54
CA CYS A 209 -8.79 -1.75 10.83
C CYS A 209 -9.06 -2.61 12.08
N GLY A 210 -8.05 -3.24 12.67
CA GLY A 210 -8.17 -4.07 13.88
C GLY A 210 -8.78 -5.46 13.67
N ALA A 211 -9.23 -5.80 12.45
CA ALA A 211 -9.78 -7.11 12.16
C ALA A 211 -8.71 -8.21 12.26
N ALA A 212 -9.04 -9.35 12.85
CA ALA A 212 -8.16 -10.50 12.88
C ALA A 212 -8.18 -11.26 11.54
N TYR A 213 -7.04 -11.89 11.17
CA TYR A 213 -6.92 -12.59 9.89
C TYR A 213 -7.89 -13.76 9.75
N GLU A 214 -7.88 -14.68 10.72
CA GLU A 214 -8.66 -15.92 10.62
C GLU A 214 -10.18 -15.72 10.47
N PRO A 215 -10.85 -14.83 11.26
CA PRO A 215 -12.27 -14.59 11.08
C PRO A 215 -12.62 -14.01 9.71
N GLN A 216 -11.83 -13.02 9.21
CA GLN A 216 -12.11 -12.43 7.91
C GLN A 216 -11.84 -13.41 6.77
N ARG A 217 -10.85 -14.29 6.91
CA ARG A 217 -10.54 -15.34 5.93
C ARG A 217 -11.64 -16.41 5.92
N ALA A 218 -12.04 -16.88 7.09
CA ALA A 218 -13.13 -17.85 7.22
C ALA A 218 -14.44 -17.34 6.61
N LEU A 219 -14.78 -16.07 6.87
CA LEU A 219 -15.94 -15.42 6.27
C LEU A 219 -15.82 -15.31 4.74
N PHE A 220 -14.63 -14.98 4.23
CA PHE A 220 -14.39 -14.83 2.79
C PHE A 220 -14.50 -16.18 2.05
N ASP A 221 -14.01 -17.26 2.65
CA ASP A 221 -14.02 -18.60 2.05
C ASP A 221 -15.37 -19.29 2.14
N ASP A 222 -16.20 -18.96 3.13
CA ASP A 222 -17.51 -19.57 3.36
C ASP A 222 -18.62 -18.82 2.61
N ARG A 223 -18.75 -19.13 1.32
CA ARG A 223 -19.78 -18.52 0.46
C ARG A 223 -21.21 -18.87 0.85
N GLU A 224 -21.42 -20.07 1.39
CA GLU A 224 -22.75 -20.49 1.87
C GLU A 224 -23.16 -19.62 3.06
N LYS A 225 -22.24 -19.39 3.98
CA LYS A 225 -22.47 -18.52 5.13
C LYS A 225 -22.73 -17.05 4.74
N LEU A 226 -21.98 -16.53 3.78
CA LEU A 226 -22.23 -15.18 3.25
C LEU A 226 -23.61 -15.09 2.61
N GLN A 227 -24.04 -16.10 1.88
CA GLN A 227 -25.36 -16.14 1.27
C GLN A 227 -26.48 -16.21 2.34
N GLU A 228 -26.33 -17.03 3.38
CA GLU A 228 -27.25 -17.08 4.52
C GLU A 228 -27.36 -15.73 5.22
N ASN A 229 -26.23 -15.05 5.43
CA ASN A 229 -26.20 -13.74 6.07
C ASN A 229 -26.91 -12.69 5.19
N LEU A 230 -26.69 -12.72 3.87
CA LEU A 230 -27.39 -11.85 2.91
C LEU A 230 -28.91 -12.04 2.98
N GLU A 231 -29.39 -13.28 2.92
CA GLU A 231 -30.82 -13.59 3.01
C GLU A 231 -31.42 -13.12 4.34
N ALA A 232 -30.69 -13.31 5.45
CA ALA A 232 -31.12 -12.84 6.76
C ALA A 232 -31.18 -11.31 6.83
N TYR A 233 -30.18 -10.62 6.23
CA TYR A 233 -30.13 -9.16 6.15
C TYR A 233 -31.27 -8.60 5.31
N GLU A 234 -31.50 -9.12 4.11
CA GLU A 234 -32.59 -8.71 3.23
C GLU A 234 -33.97 -8.88 3.89
N LYS A 235 -34.15 -10.00 4.58
CA LYS A 235 -35.38 -10.25 5.34
C LYS A 235 -35.58 -9.23 6.47
N ALA A 236 -34.54 -8.94 7.23
CA ALA A 236 -34.60 -7.96 8.31
C ALA A 236 -34.89 -6.53 7.79
N GLU A 237 -34.30 -6.14 6.68
CA GLU A 237 -34.59 -4.86 6.03
C GLU A 237 -36.02 -4.79 5.48
N ALA A 238 -36.51 -5.85 4.88
CA ALA A 238 -37.93 -5.93 4.43
C ALA A 238 -38.91 -5.82 5.61
N GLU A 239 -38.64 -6.48 6.73
CA GLU A 239 -39.46 -6.36 7.95
C GLU A 239 -39.43 -4.92 8.53
N LYS A 240 -38.27 -4.27 8.57
CA LYS A 240 -38.16 -2.86 9.01
C LYS A 240 -38.92 -1.91 8.07
N ALA A 241 -38.81 -2.10 6.77
CA ALA A 241 -39.52 -1.29 5.78
C ALA A 241 -41.05 -1.42 5.93
N GLU A 242 -41.54 -2.67 6.15
CA GLU A 242 -42.95 -2.94 6.39
C GLU A 242 -43.44 -2.27 7.68
N GLN A 243 -42.66 -2.37 8.77
CA GLN A 243 -42.99 -1.70 10.04
C GLN A 243 -43.03 -0.19 9.90
N ALA A 244 -42.05 0.39 9.21
CA ALA A 244 -42.03 1.83 8.96
C ALA A 244 -43.22 2.31 8.13
N ARG A 245 -43.64 1.49 7.13
CA ARG A 245 -44.85 1.78 6.34
C ARG A 245 -46.11 1.78 7.21
N LEU A 246 -46.30 0.72 8.01
CA LEU A 246 -47.45 0.61 8.92
C LEU A 246 -47.51 1.74 9.95
N GLU A 247 -46.36 2.14 10.50
CA GLU A 247 -46.28 3.29 11.41
C GLU A 247 -46.64 4.59 10.72
N ALA A 248 -46.15 4.81 9.48
CA ALA A 248 -46.49 6.01 8.70
C ALA A 248 -47.99 6.07 8.38
N GLU A 249 -48.60 4.94 7.97
CA GLU A 249 -50.04 4.84 7.74
C GLU A 249 -50.85 5.15 9.02
N ARG A 250 -50.43 4.61 10.19
CA ARG A 250 -51.06 4.90 11.47
C ARG A 250 -51.01 6.37 11.84
N ARG A 251 -49.81 6.99 11.71
CA ARG A 251 -49.64 8.46 11.96
C ARG A 251 -50.52 9.29 11.05
N ALA A 252 -50.59 8.97 9.77
CA ALA A 252 -51.42 9.69 8.82
C ALA A 252 -52.93 9.56 9.15
N ALA A 253 -53.36 8.35 9.62
CA ALA A 253 -54.74 8.14 10.08
C ALA A 253 -55.04 8.93 11.35
N GLU A 254 -54.13 8.97 12.34
CA GLU A 254 -54.26 9.76 13.57
C GLU A 254 -54.33 11.28 13.28
N GLU A 255 -53.47 11.78 12.40
CA GLU A 255 -53.50 13.19 11.97
C GLU A 255 -54.81 13.57 11.25
N LYS A 256 -55.33 12.69 10.40
CA LYS A 256 -56.60 12.90 9.74
C LYS A 256 -57.77 12.91 10.71
N ALA A 257 -57.80 12.00 11.71
CA ALA A 257 -58.83 11.96 12.75
C ALA A 257 -58.75 13.16 13.70
N ALA A 258 -57.59 13.77 13.90
CA ALA A 258 -57.43 14.95 14.72
C ALA A 258 -57.80 16.27 13.98
N ALA A 259 -57.91 16.24 12.66
CA ALA A 259 -58.28 17.40 11.82
C ALA A 259 -59.79 17.45 11.49
N GLU A 260 -60.53 16.38 11.76
CA GLU A 260 -62.01 16.29 11.67
C GLU A 260 -62.65 16.66 13.01
#